data_1d9f256142f6f24b068c37c6ddb103ba
#
_entry.id   1d9f256142f6f24b068c37c6ddb103ba
#
_cell.length_a   1.000
_cell.length_b   1.000
_cell.length_c   1.000
_cell.angle_alpha   90.00
_cell.angle_beta   90.00
_cell.angle_gamma   90.00
#
_symmetry.space_group_name_H-M   'P 1'
#
loop_
_entity.id
_entity.type
_entity.pdbx_description
1 polymer ?
#
loop_
_entity_poly.entity_id
_entity_poly.type
_entity_poly.pdbx_seq_one_letter_code
_entity_poly.pdbx_strand_id
1 'polypeptide(L)'
;MAATSRLHTVLDDGLLTLPDGPVTVMRPGPDYDLSPLSGREIRIAQGFAPDAAAFAQAGYPATQDAPASPVMIVVVPRAKALARSMIARACAAGQVVVVDGQRGDGIDSIYKDVRARLGDVPSLPKAKGRLFWFTATEALADWAAPPPARSEHGYYTTAGVFSDGAIDKGSALLAAALPAKLPARMADLGAGWGYLSAAVLSRDGVKSLDLIEAEALSLDCARLNVTDPRAAFHWADALTWTARPAYDGIVMNPPFHTGSKGTPALGQGFIAAAARLLAPHGKLWMVANRHLPYEAALRDHFRNVDELPGDGAYKLFHATRPLKS
;
A
#
# COMPACT_ATOMS: atom_id res chain seq x y z
N MET A 1 14.51 21.41 -17.92
CA MET A 1 15.28 20.16 -17.85
C MET A 1 14.88 19.47 -16.56
N ALA A 2 14.46 18.21 -16.61
CA ALA A 2 14.21 17.41 -15.41
C ALA A 2 15.51 17.32 -14.60
N ALA A 3 15.43 17.42 -13.27
CA ALA A 3 16.60 17.30 -12.41
C ALA A 3 17.17 15.89 -12.55
N THR A 4 18.46 15.77 -12.86
CA THR A 4 19.17 14.48 -12.98
C THR A 4 19.00 13.67 -11.70
N SER A 5 18.57 12.41 -11.81
CA SER A 5 18.34 11.53 -10.65
C SER A 5 19.63 11.26 -9.88
N ARG A 6 19.50 10.87 -8.60
CA ARG A 6 20.67 10.50 -7.77
C ARG A 6 21.40 9.30 -8.37
N LEU A 7 20.66 8.30 -8.84
CA LEU A 7 21.24 7.11 -9.46
C LEU A 7 22.03 7.47 -10.71
N HIS A 8 21.48 8.31 -11.58
CA HIS A 8 22.19 8.80 -12.74
C HIS A 8 23.51 9.50 -12.37
N THR A 9 23.46 10.39 -11.36
CA THR A 9 24.63 11.14 -10.92
C THR A 9 25.74 10.21 -10.39
N VAL A 10 25.44 9.23 -9.55
CA VAL A 10 26.49 8.35 -8.99
C VAL A 10 27.12 7.43 -10.02
N LEU A 11 26.38 7.06 -11.06
CA LEU A 11 26.89 6.23 -12.15
C LEU A 11 27.72 7.05 -13.14
N ASP A 12 27.25 8.22 -13.57
CA ASP A 12 27.94 9.12 -14.50
C ASP A 12 29.26 9.67 -13.91
N ASP A 13 29.25 10.07 -12.64
CA ASP A 13 30.41 10.58 -11.95
C ASP A 13 31.42 9.47 -11.57
N GLY A 14 31.10 8.19 -11.86
CA GLY A 14 31.94 7.04 -11.55
C GLY A 14 32.08 6.76 -10.05
N LEU A 15 31.19 7.30 -9.22
CA LEU A 15 31.18 7.07 -7.77
C LEU A 15 30.75 5.67 -7.39
N LEU A 16 29.93 5.05 -8.25
CA LEU A 16 29.44 3.68 -8.11
C LEU A 16 29.61 2.93 -9.42
N THR A 17 30.30 1.80 -9.37
CA THR A 17 30.35 0.83 -10.47
C THR A 17 29.47 -0.36 -10.12
N LEU A 18 28.51 -0.67 -10.97
CA LEU A 18 27.62 -1.82 -10.77
C LEU A 18 28.22 -3.09 -11.43
N PRO A 19 28.18 -4.24 -10.74
CA PRO A 19 28.55 -5.51 -11.36
C PRO A 19 27.66 -5.82 -12.56
N ASP A 20 28.16 -6.66 -13.47
CA ASP A 20 27.40 -7.12 -14.63
C ASP A 20 26.19 -7.96 -14.22
N GLY A 21 25.18 -7.98 -15.10
CA GLY A 21 23.97 -8.79 -14.92
C GLY A 21 22.71 -7.96 -14.65
N PRO A 22 21.61 -8.64 -14.27
CA PRO A 22 20.33 -8.02 -14.03
C PRO A 22 20.35 -7.12 -12.80
N VAL A 23 19.42 -6.16 -12.79
CA VAL A 23 19.18 -5.24 -11.68
C VAL A 23 17.74 -5.43 -11.19
N THR A 24 17.56 -5.74 -9.92
CA THR A 24 16.24 -5.73 -9.28
C THR A 24 16.01 -4.41 -8.56
N VAL A 25 14.95 -3.70 -8.95
CA VAL A 25 14.52 -2.46 -8.28
C VAL A 25 13.29 -2.78 -7.43
N MET A 26 13.44 -2.60 -6.13
CA MET A 26 12.42 -2.92 -5.14
C MET A 26 11.62 -1.67 -4.78
N ARG A 27 10.32 -1.74 -4.97
CA ARG A 27 9.32 -0.74 -4.60
C ARG A 27 9.55 0.66 -5.21
N PRO A 28 9.95 0.78 -6.49
CA PRO A 28 10.02 2.08 -7.13
C PRO A 28 8.63 2.70 -7.27
N GLY A 29 8.50 4.01 -7.06
CA GLY A 29 7.31 4.75 -7.50
C GLY A 29 7.29 4.90 -9.03
N PRO A 30 6.14 5.22 -9.64
CA PRO A 30 6.00 5.28 -11.09
C PRO A 30 6.93 6.30 -11.77
N ASP A 31 7.34 7.33 -11.03
CA ASP A 31 8.26 8.37 -11.52
C ASP A 31 9.75 8.05 -11.27
N TYR A 32 10.07 6.84 -10.81
CA TYR A 32 11.46 6.47 -10.55
C TYR A 32 12.23 6.35 -11.86
N ASP A 33 13.35 7.10 -11.98
CA ASP A 33 14.16 7.15 -13.18
C ASP A 33 14.99 5.87 -13.37
N LEU A 34 14.56 5.03 -14.29
CA LEU A 34 15.26 3.81 -14.71
C LEU A 34 16.26 4.02 -15.86
N SER A 35 16.32 5.22 -16.46
CA SER A 35 17.17 5.49 -17.62
C SER A 35 18.67 5.22 -17.39
N PRO A 36 19.22 5.43 -16.16
CA PRO A 36 20.64 5.12 -15.89
C PRO A 36 20.95 3.61 -15.96
N LEU A 37 19.94 2.76 -15.96
CA LEU A 37 20.05 1.30 -16.05
C LEU A 37 19.82 0.79 -17.49
N SER A 38 19.71 1.70 -18.47
CA SER A 38 19.49 1.32 -19.88
C SER A 38 20.54 0.33 -20.36
N GLY A 39 20.13 -0.68 -21.14
CA GLY A 39 21.00 -1.74 -21.62
C GLY A 39 21.17 -2.92 -20.65
N ARG A 40 20.60 -2.85 -19.44
CA ARG A 40 20.55 -3.96 -18.47
C ARG A 40 19.17 -4.62 -18.44
N GLU A 41 19.11 -5.85 -18.02
CA GLU A 41 17.84 -6.50 -17.66
C GLU A 41 17.36 -5.90 -16.33
N ILE A 42 16.24 -5.16 -16.38
CA ILE A 42 15.64 -4.54 -15.21
C ILE A 42 14.46 -5.38 -14.74
N ARG A 43 14.44 -5.73 -13.46
CA ARG A 43 13.37 -6.47 -12.79
C ARG A 43 12.73 -5.59 -11.74
N ILE A 44 11.41 -5.40 -11.81
CA ILE A 44 10.67 -4.56 -10.85
C ILE A 44 9.98 -5.46 -9.82
N ALA A 45 10.31 -5.26 -8.55
CA ALA A 45 9.60 -5.87 -7.43
C ALA A 45 8.70 -4.82 -6.77
N GLN A 46 7.39 -4.94 -6.97
CA GLN A 46 6.42 -3.96 -6.51
C GLN A 46 5.20 -4.61 -5.89
N GLY A 47 4.96 -4.37 -4.60
CA GLY A 47 3.82 -4.90 -3.84
C GLY A 47 2.58 -4.00 -3.86
N PHE A 48 2.65 -2.78 -4.43
CA PHE A 48 1.53 -1.86 -4.54
C PHE A 48 0.93 -1.92 -5.96
N ALA A 49 -0.30 -2.40 -6.08
CA ALA A 49 -0.92 -2.73 -7.36
C ALA A 49 -0.97 -1.56 -8.37
N PRO A 50 -1.28 -0.30 -7.99
CA PRO A 50 -1.26 0.83 -8.92
C PRO A 50 0.11 1.05 -9.56
N ASP A 51 1.19 1.01 -8.75
CA ASP A 51 2.55 1.22 -9.25
C ASP A 51 3.00 0.03 -10.11
N ALA A 52 2.66 -1.19 -9.72
CA ALA A 52 2.93 -2.38 -10.53
C ALA A 52 2.27 -2.30 -11.91
N ALA A 53 1.02 -1.83 -11.96
CA ALA A 53 0.30 -1.62 -13.22
C ALA A 53 0.96 -0.53 -14.09
N ALA A 54 1.42 0.57 -13.48
CA ALA A 54 2.13 1.63 -14.19
C ALA A 54 3.44 1.14 -14.82
N PHE A 55 4.23 0.35 -14.08
CA PHE A 55 5.44 -0.26 -14.63
C PHE A 55 5.15 -1.26 -15.74
N ALA A 56 4.11 -2.08 -15.60
CA ALA A 56 3.71 -3.02 -16.65
C ALA A 56 3.31 -2.29 -17.95
N GLN A 57 2.58 -1.16 -17.84
CA GLN A 57 2.25 -0.31 -18.98
C GLN A 57 3.48 0.34 -19.64
N ALA A 58 4.52 0.63 -18.85
CA ALA A 58 5.79 1.15 -19.33
C ALA A 58 6.73 0.05 -19.90
N GLY A 59 6.28 -1.21 -19.97
CA GLY A 59 7.06 -2.32 -20.53
C GLY A 59 7.96 -3.03 -19.50
N TYR A 60 7.79 -2.76 -18.20
CA TYR A 60 8.50 -3.41 -17.11
C TYR A 60 7.52 -4.23 -16.26
N PRO A 61 7.27 -5.52 -16.58
CA PRO A 61 6.41 -6.37 -15.77
C PRO A 61 6.92 -6.42 -14.31
N ALA A 62 6.04 -6.12 -13.36
CA ALA A 62 6.38 -6.13 -11.95
C ALA A 62 5.93 -7.43 -11.28
N THR A 63 6.74 -7.92 -10.35
CA THR A 63 6.45 -9.05 -9.47
C THR A 63 6.29 -8.58 -8.03
N GLN A 64 5.55 -9.32 -7.20
CA GLN A 64 5.46 -9.01 -5.76
C GLN A 64 6.75 -9.39 -5.04
N ASP A 65 7.38 -10.49 -5.46
CA ASP A 65 8.66 -10.93 -4.94
C ASP A 65 9.82 -10.26 -5.66
N ALA A 66 10.93 -10.04 -4.92
CA ALA A 66 12.16 -9.49 -5.45
C ALA A 66 13.08 -10.63 -5.91
N PRO A 67 13.21 -10.88 -7.23
CA PRO A 67 14.14 -11.89 -7.73
C PRO A 67 15.58 -11.51 -7.38
N ALA A 68 16.41 -12.49 -7.03
CA ALA A 68 17.81 -12.28 -6.78
C ALA A 68 18.52 -11.73 -8.04
N SER A 69 19.38 -10.75 -7.84
CA SER A 69 20.15 -10.07 -8.89
C SER A 69 21.47 -9.57 -8.33
N PRO A 70 22.56 -9.50 -9.10
CA PRO A 70 23.83 -8.93 -8.63
C PRO A 70 23.66 -7.53 -8.05
N VAL A 71 22.76 -6.74 -8.59
CA VAL A 71 22.43 -5.39 -8.11
C VAL A 71 20.99 -5.37 -7.58
N MET A 72 20.84 -4.96 -6.32
CA MET A 72 19.56 -4.75 -5.66
C MET A 72 19.41 -3.28 -5.31
N ILE A 73 18.42 -2.62 -5.89
CA ILE A 73 18.09 -1.21 -5.58
C ILE A 73 16.84 -1.19 -4.72
N VAL A 74 16.93 -0.61 -3.53
CA VAL A 74 15.81 -0.45 -2.60
C VAL A 74 15.37 1.00 -2.62
N VAL A 75 14.15 1.26 -3.08
CA VAL A 75 13.50 2.57 -2.93
C VAL A 75 12.75 2.56 -1.60
N VAL A 76 13.16 3.45 -0.70
CA VAL A 76 12.74 3.43 0.71
C VAL A 76 11.27 3.85 0.84
N PRO A 77 10.39 2.98 1.38
CA PRO A 77 9.04 3.36 1.77
C PRO A 77 9.04 4.12 3.11
N ARG A 78 7.94 4.82 3.42
CA ARG A 78 7.79 5.57 4.69
C ARG A 78 7.84 4.69 5.94
N ALA A 79 7.33 3.46 5.85
CA ALA A 79 7.36 2.52 6.96
C ALA A 79 8.80 2.02 7.21
N LYS A 80 9.45 2.55 8.26
CA LYS A 80 10.86 2.25 8.57
C LYS A 80 11.12 0.74 8.73
N ALA A 81 10.21 0.02 9.37
CA ALA A 81 10.35 -1.43 9.55
C ALA A 81 10.33 -2.17 8.21
N LEU A 82 9.45 -1.77 7.28
CA LEU A 82 9.41 -2.32 5.92
C LEU A 82 10.70 -1.99 5.15
N ALA A 83 11.18 -0.73 5.23
CA ALA A 83 12.43 -0.32 4.60
C ALA A 83 13.61 -1.18 5.06
N ARG A 84 13.73 -1.41 6.37
CA ARG A 84 14.78 -2.28 6.94
C ARG A 84 14.64 -3.72 6.44
N SER A 85 13.44 -4.28 6.43
CA SER A 85 13.20 -5.63 5.92
C SER A 85 13.56 -5.76 4.44
N MET A 86 13.24 -4.77 3.62
CA MET A 86 13.63 -4.75 2.21
C MET A 86 15.14 -4.70 2.03
N ILE A 87 15.86 -3.91 2.83
CA ILE A 87 17.34 -3.85 2.81
C ILE A 87 17.95 -5.21 3.20
N ALA A 88 17.44 -5.85 4.26
CA ALA A 88 17.91 -7.19 4.64
C ALA A 88 17.68 -8.22 3.52
N ARG A 89 16.50 -8.20 2.89
CA ARG A 89 16.20 -9.06 1.72
C ARG A 89 17.13 -8.76 0.54
N ALA A 90 17.42 -7.49 0.27
CA ALA A 90 18.36 -7.10 -0.77
C ALA A 90 19.77 -7.60 -0.48
N CYS A 91 20.22 -7.58 0.77
CA CYS A 91 21.50 -8.14 1.18
C CYS A 91 21.57 -9.67 0.98
N ALA A 92 20.48 -10.37 1.26
CA ALA A 92 20.42 -11.83 1.08
C ALA A 92 20.35 -12.26 -0.40
N ALA A 93 19.91 -11.36 -1.29
CA ALA A 93 19.62 -11.68 -2.70
C ALA A 93 20.59 -11.06 -3.71
N GLY A 94 21.51 -10.18 -3.28
CA GLY A 94 22.39 -9.39 -4.15
C GLY A 94 23.86 -9.45 -3.77
N GLN A 95 24.66 -8.75 -4.56
CA GLN A 95 26.10 -8.50 -4.28
C GLN A 95 26.30 -7.03 -3.90
N VAL A 96 25.64 -6.12 -4.60
CA VAL A 96 25.64 -4.68 -4.32
C VAL A 96 24.22 -4.24 -4.02
N VAL A 97 24.06 -3.54 -2.90
CA VAL A 97 22.79 -2.95 -2.46
C VAL A 97 22.89 -1.43 -2.59
N VAL A 98 21.97 -0.87 -3.37
CA VAL A 98 21.78 0.58 -3.52
C VAL A 98 20.48 0.94 -2.82
N VAL A 99 20.52 1.95 -1.94
CA VAL A 99 19.34 2.41 -1.20
C VAL A 99 19.10 3.86 -1.56
N ASP A 100 17.91 4.15 -2.09
CA ASP A 100 17.52 5.49 -2.53
C ASP A 100 16.20 5.90 -1.86
N GLY A 101 16.08 7.15 -1.47
CA GLY A 101 14.84 7.64 -0.86
C GLY A 101 14.82 9.14 -0.61
N GLN A 102 13.64 9.64 -0.27
CA GLN A 102 13.42 11.03 0.09
C GLN A 102 13.56 11.23 1.61
N ARG A 103 13.91 12.45 2.05
CA ARG A 103 13.94 12.78 3.48
C ARG A 103 12.58 12.59 4.15
N GLY A 104 11.50 12.90 3.43
CA GLY A 104 10.13 12.69 3.90
C GLY A 104 9.78 11.23 4.18
N ASP A 105 10.50 10.29 3.58
CA ASP A 105 10.33 8.85 3.76
C ASP A 105 11.33 8.25 4.78
N GLY A 106 12.13 9.11 5.42
CA GLY A 106 13.02 8.71 6.51
C GLY A 106 14.38 8.16 6.07
N ILE A 107 14.83 8.42 4.83
CA ILE A 107 16.11 7.91 4.29
C ILE A 107 17.32 8.25 5.16
N ASP A 108 17.36 9.46 5.74
CA ASP A 108 18.50 9.88 6.58
C ASP A 108 18.58 9.07 7.89
N SER A 109 17.43 8.66 8.45
CA SER A 109 17.37 7.75 9.61
C SER A 109 17.86 6.34 9.25
N ILE A 110 17.43 5.81 8.10
CA ILE A 110 17.89 4.50 7.59
C ILE A 110 19.41 4.55 7.34
N TYR A 111 19.90 5.59 6.68
CA TYR A 111 21.34 5.77 6.44
C TYR A 111 22.16 5.81 7.74
N LYS A 112 21.67 6.54 8.76
CA LYS A 112 22.31 6.57 10.08
C LYS A 112 22.38 5.17 10.70
N ASP A 113 21.27 4.40 10.61
CA ASP A 113 21.21 3.05 11.18
C ASP A 113 22.17 2.09 10.44
N VAL A 114 22.26 2.19 9.11
CA VAL A 114 23.22 1.39 8.30
C VAL A 114 24.65 1.73 8.68
N ARG A 115 24.99 3.03 8.77
CA ARG A 115 26.34 3.46 9.18
C ARG A 115 26.72 3.02 10.59
N ALA A 116 25.77 2.95 11.49
CA ALA A 116 26.05 2.47 12.85
C ALA A 116 26.49 0.99 12.87
N ARG A 117 26.14 0.22 11.85
CA ARG A 117 26.49 -1.20 11.72
C ARG A 117 27.65 -1.48 10.79
N LEU A 118 27.75 -0.73 9.69
CA LEU A 118 28.71 -0.99 8.62
C LEU A 118 29.92 -0.02 8.64
N GLY A 119 29.88 1.03 9.45
CA GLY A 119 30.92 2.05 9.48
C GLY A 119 30.75 3.08 8.37
N ASP A 120 31.81 3.31 7.58
CA ASP A 120 31.76 4.28 6.50
C ASP A 120 31.05 3.72 5.28
N VAL A 121 29.96 4.39 4.90
CA VAL A 121 29.11 4.03 3.76
C VAL A 121 29.01 5.22 2.82
N PRO A 122 29.46 5.08 1.55
CA PRO A 122 29.41 6.15 0.58
C PRO A 122 27.97 6.57 0.30
N SER A 123 27.73 7.86 0.10
CA SER A 123 26.39 8.38 -0.16
C SER A 123 26.39 9.68 -0.95
N LEU A 124 25.32 9.93 -1.70
CA LEU A 124 25.03 11.19 -2.40
C LEU A 124 23.74 11.82 -1.84
N PRO A 125 23.82 12.88 -1.02
CA PRO A 125 22.68 13.70 -0.68
C PRO A 125 22.37 14.67 -1.82
N LYS A 126 21.18 14.57 -2.45
CA LYS A 126 20.72 15.43 -3.56
C LYS A 126 19.20 15.44 -3.65
N ALA A 127 18.61 16.55 -4.13
CA ALA A 127 17.18 16.67 -4.42
C ALA A 127 16.28 16.27 -3.24
N LYS A 128 16.54 16.81 -2.04
CA LYS A 128 15.79 16.54 -0.78
C LYS A 128 15.71 15.04 -0.42
N GLY A 129 16.70 14.24 -0.86
CA GLY A 129 16.82 12.83 -0.58
C GLY A 129 18.27 12.42 -0.40
N ARG A 130 18.50 11.12 -0.38
CA ARG A 130 19.82 10.49 -0.31
C ARG A 130 19.81 9.18 -1.06
N LEU A 131 20.91 8.90 -1.77
CA LEU A 131 21.26 7.59 -2.25
C LEU A 131 22.54 7.15 -1.57
N PHE A 132 22.64 5.90 -1.13
CA PHE A 132 23.85 5.30 -0.60
C PHE A 132 23.94 3.85 -1.06
N TRP A 133 25.15 3.27 -1.00
CA TRP A 133 25.39 1.92 -1.48
C TRP A 133 26.46 1.22 -0.67
N PHE A 134 26.43 -0.10 -0.69
CA PHE A 134 27.38 -0.97 0.00
C PHE A 134 27.34 -2.39 -0.57
N THR A 135 28.40 -3.17 -0.30
CA THR A 135 28.42 -4.61 -0.62
C THR A 135 27.46 -5.35 0.31
N ALA A 136 26.67 -6.27 -0.25
CA ALA A 136 25.73 -7.07 0.52
C ALA A 136 26.43 -7.78 1.70
N THR A 137 25.75 -7.83 2.84
CA THR A 137 26.32 -8.29 4.11
C THR A 137 25.27 -8.92 5.01
N GLU A 138 25.68 -9.87 5.85
CA GLU A 138 24.83 -10.47 6.87
C GLU A 138 24.64 -9.56 8.11
N ALA A 139 25.43 -8.50 8.26
CA ALA A 139 25.34 -7.58 9.41
C ALA A 139 23.98 -6.89 9.57
N LEU A 140 23.13 -6.95 8.56
CA LEU A 140 21.77 -6.40 8.56
C LEU A 140 20.68 -7.51 8.52
N ALA A 141 21.02 -8.78 8.67
CA ALA A 141 20.08 -9.90 8.55
C ALA A 141 18.94 -9.83 9.59
N ASP A 142 19.21 -9.32 10.78
CA ASP A 142 18.21 -9.10 11.86
C ASP A 142 17.17 -8.02 11.54
N TRP A 143 17.34 -7.29 10.45
CA TRP A 143 16.33 -6.35 9.94
C TRP A 143 15.23 -7.04 9.13
N ALA A 144 15.42 -8.30 8.75
CA ALA A 144 14.38 -9.07 8.07
C ALA A 144 13.12 -9.12 8.94
N ALA A 145 11.99 -8.72 8.36
CA ALA A 145 10.71 -8.86 9.06
C ALA A 145 10.41 -10.35 9.26
N PRO A 146 9.94 -10.74 10.45
CA PRO A 146 9.43 -12.08 10.64
C PRO A 146 8.19 -12.30 9.75
N PRO A 147 7.83 -13.56 9.46
CA PRO A 147 6.55 -13.89 8.85
C PRO A 147 5.39 -13.21 9.61
N PRO A 148 4.24 -13.01 8.95
CA PRO A 148 3.07 -12.47 9.64
C PRO A 148 2.80 -13.22 10.94
N ALA A 149 2.69 -12.49 12.04
CA ALA A 149 2.46 -13.05 13.37
C ALA A 149 1.17 -12.48 13.97
N ARG A 150 0.57 -13.23 14.90
CA ARG A 150 -0.61 -12.75 15.61
C ARG A 150 -0.23 -11.64 16.59
N SER A 151 -0.89 -10.49 16.44
CA SER A 151 -0.81 -9.38 17.39
C SER A 151 -1.53 -9.75 18.71
N GLU A 152 -1.39 -8.91 19.73
CA GLU A 152 -2.14 -9.02 20.98
C GLU A 152 -3.67 -9.01 20.79
N HIS A 153 -4.14 -8.43 19.68
CA HIS A 153 -5.56 -8.41 19.30
C HIS A 153 -5.99 -9.65 18.50
N GLY A 154 -5.12 -10.64 18.32
CA GLY A 154 -5.43 -11.92 17.69
C GLY A 154 -5.40 -11.94 16.17
N TYR A 155 -5.01 -10.84 15.52
CA TYR A 155 -4.90 -10.74 14.06
C TYR A 155 -3.47 -10.89 13.56
N TYR A 156 -3.29 -11.53 12.42
CA TYR A 156 -2.00 -11.61 11.74
C TYR A 156 -1.67 -10.27 11.08
N THR A 157 -0.47 -9.79 11.36
CA THR A 157 0.07 -8.54 10.82
C THR A 157 1.57 -8.66 10.59
N THR A 158 2.15 -7.77 9.79
CA THR A 158 3.58 -7.70 9.53
C THR A 158 4.04 -6.25 9.37
N ALA A 159 5.34 -6.01 9.31
CA ALA A 159 5.92 -4.69 9.12
C ALA A 159 5.42 -4.03 7.81
N GLY A 160 4.91 -2.82 7.91
CA GLY A 160 4.45 -2.03 6.76
C GLY A 160 2.96 -2.16 6.42
N VAL A 161 2.21 -3.00 7.13
CA VAL A 161 0.75 -3.02 7.00
C VAL A 161 0.10 -1.86 7.75
N PHE A 162 -1.13 -1.54 7.38
CA PHE A 162 -1.90 -0.44 7.97
C PHE A 162 -2.01 -0.58 9.48
N SER A 163 -1.86 0.56 10.18
CA SER A 163 -2.00 0.69 11.64
C SER A 163 -0.99 -0.13 12.47
N ASP A 164 0.15 -0.52 11.88
CA ASP A 164 1.22 -1.31 12.54
C ASP A 164 0.70 -2.51 13.35
N GLY A 165 -0.43 -3.11 12.90
CA GLY A 165 -1.07 -4.26 13.52
C GLY A 165 -2.04 -3.96 14.66
N ALA A 166 -2.25 -2.70 15.01
CA ALA A 166 -3.31 -2.31 15.94
C ALA A 166 -4.67 -2.22 15.22
N ILE A 167 -5.75 -2.44 15.93
CA ILE A 167 -7.09 -2.20 15.38
C ILE A 167 -7.29 -0.69 15.22
N ASP A 168 -7.53 -0.27 13.98
CA ASP A 168 -7.83 1.13 13.69
C ASP A 168 -9.16 1.54 14.33
N LYS A 169 -9.16 2.67 15.06
CA LYS A 169 -10.34 3.16 15.77
C LYS A 169 -11.52 3.47 14.85
N GLY A 170 -11.26 4.04 13.69
CA GLY A 170 -12.29 4.32 12.69
C GLY A 170 -12.94 3.04 12.17
N SER A 171 -12.12 2.03 11.82
CA SER A 171 -12.60 0.72 11.41
C SER A 171 -13.40 0.02 12.50
N ALA A 172 -12.98 0.12 13.77
CA ALA A 172 -13.72 -0.44 14.91
C ALA A 172 -15.10 0.22 15.08
N LEU A 173 -15.16 1.56 14.97
CA LEU A 173 -16.42 2.30 15.03
C LEU A 173 -17.36 1.91 13.88
N LEU A 174 -16.84 1.80 12.65
CA LEU A 174 -17.64 1.38 11.51
C LEU A 174 -18.17 -0.04 11.68
N ALA A 175 -17.31 -0.97 12.10
CA ALA A 175 -17.70 -2.36 12.35
C ALA A 175 -18.84 -2.47 13.38
N ALA A 176 -18.78 -1.67 14.46
CA ALA A 176 -19.82 -1.62 15.50
C ALA A 176 -21.15 -1.02 14.97
N ALA A 177 -21.08 -0.09 14.02
CA ALA A 177 -22.24 0.59 13.44
C ALA A 177 -22.91 -0.20 12.30
N LEU A 178 -22.29 -1.27 11.80
CA LEU A 178 -22.88 -2.10 10.76
C LEU A 178 -24.16 -2.80 11.28
N PRO A 179 -25.26 -2.80 10.49
CA PRO A 179 -26.48 -3.46 10.89
C PRO A 179 -26.32 -4.99 11.04
N ALA A 180 -27.18 -5.63 11.82
CA ALA A 180 -27.15 -7.08 12.01
C ALA A 180 -27.27 -7.87 10.71
N LYS A 181 -28.01 -7.32 9.72
CA LYS A 181 -28.18 -7.93 8.40
C LYS A 181 -27.62 -7.02 7.32
N LEU A 182 -26.69 -7.55 6.53
CA LEU A 182 -26.09 -6.89 5.37
C LEU A 182 -26.60 -7.47 4.05
N PRO A 183 -26.40 -6.76 2.92
CA PRO A 183 -26.71 -7.25 1.58
C PRO A 183 -25.95 -8.54 1.23
N ALA A 184 -26.43 -9.23 0.19
CA ALA A 184 -25.88 -10.54 -0.18
C ALA A 184 -24.46 -10.46 -0.77
N ARG A 185 -24.24 -9.54 -1.70
CA ARG A 185 -22.95 -9.37 -2.39
C ARG A 185 -22.25 -8.11 -1.90
N MET A 186 -21.21 -8.28 -1.14
CA MET A 186 -20.47 -7.20 -0.49
C MET A 186 -19.07 -7.01 -1.10
N ALA A 187 -18.53 -5.82 -0.94
CA ALA A 187 -17.10 -5.55 -1.13
C ALA A 187 -16.53 -4.72 0.02
N ASP A 188 -15.25 -4.93 0.31
CA ASP A 188 -14.42 -4.12 1.21
C ASP A 188 -13.36 -3.43 0.37
N LEU A 189 -13.47 -2.10 0.17
CA LEU A 189 -12.54 -1.33 -0.65
C LEU A 189 -11.41 -0.75 0.21
N GLY A 190 -10.18 -1.17 -0.06
CA GLY A 190 -9.03 -0.90 0.78
C GLY A 190 -9.09 -1.78 2.04
N ALA A 191 -9.25 -3.09 1.84
CA ALA A 191 -9.54 -4.05 2.90
C ALA A 191 -8.44 -4.16 3.96
N GLY A 192 -7.21 -3.68 3.67
CA GLY A 192 -6.09 -3.81 4.57
C GLY A 192 -5.82 -5.26 4.94
N TRP A 193 -5.61 -5.53 6.21
CA TRP A 193 -5.42 -6.88 6.72
C TRP A 193 -6.74 -7.60 7.10
N GLY A 194 -7.91 -7.07 6.68
CA GLY A 194 -9.18 -7.78 6.69
C GLY A 194 -10.06 -7.55 7.93
N TYR A 195 -9.82 -6.52 8.75
CA TYR A 195 -10.62 -6.26 9.94
C TYR A 195 -12.10 -6.00 9.65
N LEU A 196 -12.40 -5.06 8.73
CA LEU A 196 -13.79 -4.79 8.32
C LEU A 196 -14.42 -5.97 7.61
N SER A 197 -13.64 -6.68 6.80
CA SER A 197 -14.09 -7.90 6.11
C SER A 197 -14.57 -8.97 7.09
N ALA A 198 -13.83 -9.22 8.17
CA ALA A 198 -14.26 -10.15 9.21
C ALA A 198 -15.56 -9.70 9.90
N ALA A 199 -15.69 -8.39 10.16
CA ALA A 199 -16.92 -7.82 10.72
C ALA A 199 -18.13 -7.96 9.78
N VAL A 200 -17.93 -7.76 8.45
CA VAL A 200 -18.97 -7.95 7.43
C VAL A 200 -19.41 -9.42 7.39
N LEU A 201 -18.47 -10.35 7.36
CA LEU A 201 -18.77 -11.79 7.28
C LEU A 201 -19.46 -12.35 8.52
N SER A 202 -19.34 -11.67 9.66
CA SER A 202 -20.07 -12.01 10.89
C SER A 202 -21.53 -11.58 10.86
N ARG A 203 -21.99 -10.83 9.86
CA ARG A 203 -23.38 -10.35 9.74
C ARG A 203 -24.24 -11.31 8.93
N ASP A 204 -25.53 -11.33 9.24
CA ASP A 204 -26.51 -12.09 8.49
C ASP A 204 -26.67 -11.56 7.07
N GLY A 205 -27.06 -12.42 6.15
CA GLY A 205 -27.41 -12.09 4.77
C GLY A 205 -26.25 -12.12 3.78
N VAL A 206 -25.01 -11.93 4.21
CA VAL A 206 -23.83 -11.94 3.33
C VAL A 206 -23.63 -13.32 2.68
N LYS A 207 -23.54 -13.36 1.36
CA LYS A 207 -23.30 -14.57 0.55
C LYS A 207 -21.93 -14.59 -0.09
N SER A 208 -21.38 -13.42 -0.39
CA SER A 208 -20.02 -13.24 -0.89
C SER A 208 -19.45 -11.90 -0.48
N LEU A 209 -18.13 -11.86 -0.29
CA LEU A 209 -17.37 -10.65 0.00
C LEU A 209 -16.10 -10.63 -0.84
N ASP A 210 -15.94 -9.59 -1.66
CA ASP A 210 -14.69 -9.31 -2.36
C ASP A 210 -13.86 -8.33 -1.51
N LEU A 211 -12.63 -8.74 -1.16
CA LEU A 211 -11.63 -7.88 -0.52
C LEU A 211 -10.73 -7.30 -1.61
N ILE A 212 -10.79 -5.99 -1.82
CA ILE A 212 -9.96 -5.30 -2.81
C ILE A 212 -8.90 -4.50 -2.05
N GLU A 213 -7.64 -4.88 -2.22
CA GLU A 213 -6.51 -4.27 -1.51
C GLU A 213 -5.32 -4.06 -2.47
N ALA A 214 -4.77 -2.85 -2.45
CA ALA A 214 -3.66 -2.49 -3.32
C ALA A 214 -2.29 -2.96 -2.78
N GLU A 215 -2.15 -3.11 -1.47
CA GLU A 215 -0.89 -3.54 -0.85
C GLU A 215 -0.88 -5.06 -0.65
N ALA A 216 0.02 -5.75 -1.37
CA ALA A 216 0.12 -7.21 -1.34
C ALA A 216 0.36 -7.77 0.08
N LEU A 217 1.25 -7.14 0.87
CA LEU A 217 1.53 -7.56 2.25
C LEU A 217 0.28 -7.49 3.15
N SER A 218 -0.55 -6.47 2.96
CA SER A 218 -1.81 -6.33 3.68
C SER A 218 -2.78 -7.44 3.28
N LEU A 219 -2.89 -7.71 1.98
CA LEU A 219 -3.77 -8.77 1.47
C LEU A 219 -3.31 -10.17 1.92
N ASP A 220 -2.02 -10.42 2.05
CA ASP A 220 -1.48 -11.68 2.60
C ASP A 220 -1.86 -11.85 4.07
N CYS A 221 -1.80 -10.78 4.86
CA CYS A 221 -2.33 -10.79 6.22
C CYS A 221 -3.85 -11.03 6.23
N ALA A 222 -4.60 -10.41 5.31
CA ALA A 222 -6.04 -10.60 5.19
C ALA A 222 -6.41 -12.08 4.91
N ARG A 223 -5.65 -12.80 4.08
CA ARG A 223 -5.85 -14.24 3.82
C ARG A 223 -5.69 -15.10 5.07
N LEU A 224 -4.80 -14.70 6.00
CA LEU A 224 -4.62 -15.38 7.27
C LEU A 224 -5.71 -15.03 8.30
N ASN A 225 -6.25 -13.81 8.21
CA ASN A 225 -7.26 -13.30 9.15
C ASN A 225 -8.69 -13.66 8.77
N VAL A 226 -8.97 -13.81 7.49
CA VAL A 226 -10.32 -14.06 6.95
C VAL A 226 -10.31 -15.41 6.23
N THR A 227 -10.66 -16.46 6.97
CA THR A 227 -10.68 -17.85 6.48
C THR A 227 -12.07 -18.30 6.02
N ASP A 228 -13.04 -17.39 6.01
CA ASP A 228 -14.42 -17.68 5.58
C ASP A 228 -14.46 -17.95 4.06
N PRO A 229 -15.05 -19.08 3.60
CA PRO A 229 -15.10 -19.45 2.18
C PRO A 229 -15.90 -18.48 1.30
N ARG A 230 -16.67 -17.57 1.89
CA ARG A 230 -17.38 -16.51 1.16
C ARG A 230 -16.49 -15.36 0.72
N ALA A 231 -15.24 -15.28 1.25
CA ALA A 231 -14.28 -14.22 0.93
C ALA A 231 -13.48 -14.53 -0.33
N ALA A 232 -13.33 -13.53 -1.21
CA ALA A 232 -12.43 -13.56 -2.35
C ALA A 232 -11.44 -12.38 -2.24
N PHE A 233 -10.16 -12.62 -2.53
CA PHE A 233 -9.06 -11.67 -2.30
C PHE A 233 -8.48 -11.18 -3.62
N HIS A 234 -8.47 -9.87 -3.81
CA HIS A 234 -8.03 -9.23 -5.05
C HIS A 234 -6.92 -8.22 -4.77
N TRP A 235 -5.72 -8.52 -5.26
CA TRP A 235 -4.65 -7.53 -5.28
C TRP A 235 -4.87 -6.58 -6.44
N ALA A 236 -5.48 -5.44 -6.15
CA ALA A 236 -5.95 -4.51 -7.17
C ALA A 236 -6.12 -3.09 -6.63
N ASP A 237 -6.14 -2.12 -7.55
CA ASP A 237 -6.52 -0.75 -7.26
C ASP A 237 -8.06 -0.62 -7.22
N ALA A 238 -8.60 -0.25 -6.06
CA ALA A 238 -10.03 -0.02 -5.89
C ALA A 238 -10.58 1.07 -6.82
N LEU A 239 -9.75 2.04 -7.22
CA LEU A 239 -10.16 3.14 -8.10
C LEU A 239 -10.44 2.68 -9.53
N THR A 240 -9.74 1.66 -9.99
CA THR A 240 -9.87 1.09 -11.34
C THR A 240 -10.58 -0.27 -11.36
N TRP A 241 -10.85 -0.85 -10.19
CA TRP A 241 -11.53 -2.13 -10.05
C TRP A 241 -12.88 -2.14 -10.76
N THR A 242 -13.22 -3.27 -11.38
CA THR A 242 -14.51 -3.49 -12.02
C THR A 242 -15.17 -4.75 -11.46
N ALA A 243 -16.48 -4.70 -11.26
CA ALA A 243 -17.25 -5.83 -10.75
C ALA A 243 -18.43 -6.12 -11.67
N ARG A 244 -18.63 -7.40 -12.00
CA ARG A 244 -19.80 -7.90 -12.71
C ARG A 244 -20.22 -9.24 -12.12
N PRO A 245 -21.44 -9.35 -11.55
CA PRO A 245 -22.44 -8.30 -11.34
C PRO A 245 -21.97 -7.25 -10.31
N ALA A 246 -22.65 -6.09 -10.27
CA ALA A 246 -22.41 -5.02 -9.32
C ALA A 246 -22.66 -5.46 -7.87
N TYR A 247 -22.07 -4.77 -6.90
CA TYR A 247 -22.24 -5.06 -5.48
C TYR A 247 -23.57 -4.53 -4.92
N ASP A 248 -24.15 -5.26 -3.97
CA ASP A 248 -25.31 -4.82 -3.22
C ASP A 248 -24.93 -3.94 -2.03
N GLY A 249 -23.69 -4.07 -1.54
CA GLY A 249 -23.16 -3.26 -0.46
C GLY A 249 -21.64 -3.15 -0.52
N ILE A 250 -21.13 -2.01 -0.06
CA ILE A 250 -19.70 -1.73 0.07
C ILE A 250 -19.42 -1.20 1.48
N VAL A 251 -18.35 -1.67 2.09
CA VAL A 251 -17.73 -1.05 3.26
C VAL A 251 -16.39 -0.48 2.86
N MET A 252 -15.96 0.62 3.50
CA MET A 252 -14.61 1.15 3.32
C MET A 252 -14.16 2.07 4.46
N ASN A 253 -12.88 1.99 4.77
CA ASN A 253 -12.12 2.99 5.50
C ASN A 253 -11.02 3.51 4.54
N PRO A 254 -11.35 4.46 3.66
CA PRO A 254 -10.46 4.84 2.58
C PRO A 254 -9.18 5.50 3.11
N PRO A 255 -8.03 5.25 2.46
CA PRO A 255 -6.78 5.92 2.84
C PRO A 255 -6.90 7.43 2.65
N PHE A 256 -6.44 8.20 3.64
CA PHE A 256 -6.49 9.66 3.63
C PHE A 256 -5.11 10.29 3.54
N HIS A 257 -4.05 9.48 3.41
CA HIS A 257 -2.67 9.93 3.26
C HIS A 257 -2.01 9.31 2.04
N THR A 258 -1.67 10.16 1.07
CA THR A 258 -0.61 9.86 0.10
C THR A 258 0.56 10.79 0.45
N GLY A 259 1.62 10.26 1.08
CA GLY A 259 2.73 11.08 1.55
C GLY A 259 2.44 11.86 2.86
N SER A 260 3.13 13.00 3.08
CA SER A 260 3.12 13.76 4.34
C SER A 260 1.89 14.63 4.56
N LYS A 261 1.02 14.80 3.57
CA LYS A 261 -0.21 15.60 3.66
C LYS A 261 -1.40 14.72 3.30
N GLY A 262 -2.45 14.75 4.12
CA GLY A 262 -3.73 14.16 3.77
C GLY A 262 -4.23 14.73 2.44
N THR A 263 -4.50 13.87 1.46
CA THR A 263 -5.02 14.29 0.17
C THR A 263 -6.48 13.85 0.08
N PRO A 264 -7.46 14.74 0.32
CA PRO A 264 -8.89 14.42 0.24
C PRO A 264 -9.28 13.78 -1.10
N ALA A 265 -8.54 14.09 -2.18
CA ALA A 265 -8.78 13.58 -3.52
C ALA A 265 -8.78 12.04 -3.60
N LEU A 266 -7.91 11.35 -2.84
CA LEU A 266 -7.90 9.89 -2.84
C LEU A 266 -9.20 9.32 -2.27
N GLY A 267 -9.64 9.82 -1.11
CA GLY A 267 -10.91 9.40 -0.51
C GLY A 267 -12.12 9.76 -1.38
N GLN A 268 -12.09 10.89 -2.09
CA GLN A 268 -13.10 11.25 -3.09
C GLN A 268 -13.11 10.25 -4.26
N GLY A 269 -11.92 9.80 -4.71
CA GLY A 269 -11.79 8.73 -5.70
C GLY A 269 -12.42 7.41 -5.24
N PHE A 270 -12.23 7.04 -3.98
CA PHE A 270 -12.88 5.86 -3.38
C PHE A 270 -14.39 5.99 -3.34
N ILE A 271 -14.94 7.17 -3.02
CA ILE A 271 -16.39 7.45 -3.04
C ILE A 271 -16.94 7.27 -4.46
N ALA A 272 -16.29 7.84 -5.47
CA ALA A 272 -16.67 7.69 -6.87
C ALA A 272 -16.61 6.22 -7.32
N ALA A 273 -15.54 5.50 -6.95
CA ALA A 273 -15.40 4.08 -7.24
C ALA A 273 -16.52 3.25 -6.60
N ALA A 274 -16.85 3.51 -5.32
CA ALA A 274 -17.94 2.83 -4.64
C ALA A 274 -19.29 3.06 -5.34
N ALA A 275 -19.60 4.29 -5.74
CA ALA A 275 -20.83 4.59 -6.47
C ALA A 275 -20.90 3.86 -7.82
N ARG A 276 -19.80 3.81 -8.56
CA ARG A 276 -19.68 3.09 -9.84
C ARG A 276 -19.85 1.57 -9.69
N LEU A 277 -19.33 0.99 -8.62
CA LEU A 277 -19.32 -0.45 -8.36
C LEU A 277 -20.65 -0.98 -7.80
N LEU A 278 -21.46 -0.12 -7.19
CA LEU A 278 -22.72 -0.48 -6.57
C LEU A 278 -23.86 -0.68 -7.61
N ALA A 279 -24.74 -1.61 -7.30
CA ALA A 279 -26.03 -1.74 -7.97
C ALA A 279 -26.94 -0.53 -7.70
N PRO A 280 -27.99 -0.27 -8.49
CA PRO A 280 -28.88 0.88 -8.32
C PRO A 280 -29.49 1.04 -6.90
N HIS A 281 -29.67 -0.07 -6.20
CA HIS A 281 -30.16 -0.11 -4.81
C HIS A 281 -29.04 -0.38 -3.79
N GLY A 282 -27.79 -0.33 -4.24
CA GLY A 282 -26.63 -0.63 -3.43
C GLY A 282 -26.44 0.40 -2.30
N LYS A 283 -25.72 -0.03 -1.28
CA LYS A 283 -25.49 0.71 -0.04
C LYS A 283 -24.00 0.82 0.24
N LEU A 284 -23.58 1.98 0.70
CA LEU A 284 -22.23 2.25 1.14
C LEU A 284 -22.21 2.50 2.66
N TRP A 285 -21.29 1.89 3.37
CA TRP A 285 -20.90 2.24 4.73
C TRP A 285 -19.43 2.67 4.73
N MET A 286 -19.17 3.86 5.21
CA MET A 286 -17.85 4.47 5.15
C MET A 286 -17.50 5.14 6.48
N VAL A 287 -16.25 5.05 6.90
CA VAL A 287 -15.67 5.87 7.98
C VAL A 287 -14.65 6.84 7.43
N ALA A 288 -14.59 8.02 8.01
CA ALA A 288 -13.58 9.03 7.69
C ALA A 288 -13.23 9.88 8.92
N ASN A 289 -12.01 10.44 8.93
CA ASN A 289 -11.66 11.45 9.93
C ASN A 289 -12.58 12.67 9.83
N ARG A 290 -12.99 13.21 10.97
CA ARG A 290 -13.99 14.28 11.05
C ARG A 290 -13.61 15.56 10.31
N HIS A 291 -12.32 15.87 10.19
CA HIS A 291 -11.84 17.05 9.48
C HIS A 291 -11.85 16.90 7.94
N LEU A 292 -12.09 15.72 7.40
CA LEU A 292 -12.12 15.48 5.95
C LEU A 292 -13.49 15.84 5.37
N PRO A 293 -13.55 16.68 4.33
CA PRO A 293 -14.81 17.21 3.79
C PRO A 293 -15.40 16.26 2.71
N TYR A 294 -15.81 15.06 3.11
CA TYR A 294 -16.34 14.08 2.16
C TYR A 294 -17.85 14.16 1.91
N GLU A 295 -18.58 15.00 2.67
CA GLU A 295 -20.02 15.18 2.54
C GLU A 295 -20.44 15.64 1.14
N ALA A 296 -19.68 16.58 0.57
CA ALA A 296 -19.95 17.08 -0.79
C ALA A 296 -19.77 15.95 -1.82
N ALA A 297 -18.61 15.25 -1.77
CA ALA A 297 -18.34 14.15 -2.69
C ALA A 297 -19.38 13.01 -2.57
N LEU A 298 -19.83 12.70 -1.36
CA LEU A 298 -20.89 11.71 -1.16
C LEU A 298 -22.21 12.16 -1.82
N ARG A 299 -22.62 13.43 -1.65
CA ARG A 299 -23.84 13.97 -2.27
C ARG A 299 -23.76 14.07 -3.79
N ASP A 300 -22.56 14.27 -4.34
CA ASP A 300 -22.33 14.26 -5.80
C ASP A 300 -22.52 12.87 -6.41
N HIS A 301 -22.34 11.81 -5.61
CA HIS A 301 -22.38 10.42 -6.09
C HIS A 301 -23.53 9.58 -5.55
N PHE A 302 -24.25 10.03 -4.52
CA PHE A 302 -25.36 9.29 -3.91
C PHE A 302 -26.56 10.18 -3.68
N ARG A 303 -27.77 9.63 -3.91
CA ARG A 303 -29.01 10.39 -3.70
C ARG A 303 -29.33 10.61 -2.23
N ASN A 304 -29.04 9.64 -1.38
CA ASN A 304 -29.26 9.73 0.06
C ASN A 304 -27.93 9.51 0.79
N VAL A 305 -27.61 10.41 1.72
CA VAL A 305 -26.39 10.37 2.53
C VAL A 305 -26.77 10.71 3.96
N ASP A 306 -26.63 9.76 4.85
CA ASP A 306 -26.89 9.89 6.27
C ASP A 306 -25.56 9.80 7.06
N GLU A 307 -25.32 10.72 7.99
CA GLU A 307 -24.26 10.59 8.98
C GLU A 307 -24.79 9.73 10.14
N LEU A 308 -24.13 8.61 10.39
CA LEU A 308 -24.43 7.73 11.53
C LEU A 308 -23.73 8.26 12.79
N PRO A 309 -24.18 7.85 14.00
CA PRO A 309 -23.48 8.19 15.23
C PRO A 309 -22.00 7.79 15.17
N GLY A 310 -21.11 8.78 15.26
CA GLY A 310 -19.67 8.64 15.30
C GLY A 310 -19.12 9.13 16.64
N ASP A 311 -17.87 9.60 16.64
CA ASP A 311 -17.24 10.23 17.80
C ASP A 311 -16.61 11.60 17.43
N GLY A 312 -15.82 12.18 18.36
CA GLY A 312 -15.15 13.46 18.14
C GLY A 312 -14.07 13.43 17.06
N ALA A 313 -13.54 12.26 16.71
CA ALA A 313 -12.44 12.06 15.74
C ALA A 313 -12.94 11.57 14.38
N TYR A 314 -14.01 10.79 14.33
CA TYR A 314 -14.50 10.12 13.14
C TYR A 314 -15.96 10.44 12.82
N LYS A 315 -16.27 10.46 11.52
CA LYS A 315 -17.62 10.47 10.95
C LYS A 315 -17.90 9.10 10.32
N LEU A 316 -19.11 8.59 10.51
CA LEU A 316 -19.59 7.41 9.83
C LEU A 316 -20.68 7.81 8.85
N PHE A 317 -20.61 7.31 7.63
CA PHE A 317 -21.59 7.60 6.59
C PHE A 317 -22.30 6.33 6.11
N HIS A 318 -23.58 6.44 5.91
CA HIS A 318 -24.40 5.48 5.17
C HIS A 318 -24.99 6.18 3.96
N ALA A 319 -24.60 5.73 2.77
CA ALA A 319 -25.10 6.32 1.53
C ALA A 319 -25.81 5.27 0.67
N THR A 320 -26.87 5.68 0.00
CA THR A 320 -27.72 4.80 -0.81
C THR A 320 -28.13 5.43 -2.12
N ARG A 321 -28.54 4.57 -3.07
CA ARG A 321 -28.96 4.99 -4.41
C ARG A 321 -27.85 5.75 -5.14
N PRO A 322 -26.76 5.05 -5.53
CA PRO A 322 -25.68 5.65 -6.28
C PRO A 322 -26.24 6.32 -7.55
N LEU A 323 -25.77 7.51 -7.83
CA LEU A 323 -26.05 8.24 -9.06
C LEU A 323 -25.16 7.62 -10.15
N LYS A 324 -25.75 7.19 -11.26
CA LYS A 324 -24.98 6.74 -12.42
C LYS A 324 -24.47 7.99 -13.13
N SER A 325 -23.15 8.13 -13.25
CA SER A 325 -22.52 9.09 -14.17
C SER A 325 -22.70 8.65 -15.60
#